data_86080f2d21c0c1e8c3b850bafb33e573
#
_entry.id   86080f2d21c0c1e8c3b850bafb33e573
#
_cell.length_a   1.000
_cell.length_b   1.000
_cell.length_c   1.000
_cell.angle_alpha   90.00
_cell.angle_beta   90.00
_cell.angle_gamma   90.00
#
_symmetry.space_group_name_H-M   'P 1'
#
loop_
_entity.id
_entity.type
_entity.pdbx_description
1 polymer ?
#
loop_
_entity_poly.entity_id
_entity_poly.type
_entity_poly.pdbx_seq_one_letter_code
_entity_poly.pdbx_strand_id
1 'polypeptide(L)'
;QSRARASVAQGGAAMSAHQGASHTDLALRDWQPFAGSADADLLPELDTLTSRSRDLARNDGLMAGGIQTHRDNVVGAVLRLSALPDYRLLGWTPEQAREWGNKVDAHFRSWADTTDCDAARTLDLLGLTVLALGGEMINGDAVAIPKWLPRPDSPWATRISVIEADR
;
A
#
# COMPACT_ATOMS: atom_id res chain seq x y z
N GLN A 1 36.51 -41.11 -26.97
CA GLN A 1 37.18 -40.49 -25.84
C GLN A 1 36.15 -40.20 -24.74
N SER A 2 36.03 -41.14 -23.80
CA SER A 2 35.14 -41.07 -22.64
C SER A 2 35.86 -40.27 -21.53
N ARG A 3 35.31 -39.12 -21.17
CA ARG A 3 35.72 -38.38 -19.98
C ARG A 3 34.90 -38.86 -18.80
N ALA A 4 35.49 -39.70 -17.96
CA ALA A 4 34.99 -40.03 -16.66
C ALA A 4 34.93 -38.76 -15.80
N ARG A 5 33.72 -38.35 -15.36
CA ARG A 5 33.58 -37.35 -14.30
C ARG A 5 33.76 -38.05 -12.95
N ALA A 6 34.91 -37.76 -12.31
CA ALA A 6 35.11 -38.14 -10.94
C ALA A 6 34.13 -37.34 -10.05
N SER A 7 33.26 -38.04 -9.37
CA SER A 7 32.44 -37.48 -8.29
C SER A 7 33.31 -37.39 -7.04
N VAL A 8 33.74 -36.20 -6.71
CA VAL A 8 34.37 -35.92 -5.41
C VAL A 8 33.22 -35.80 -4.41
N ALA A 9 33.03 -36.85 -3.61
CA ALA A 9 32.24 -36.79 -2.40
C ALA A 9 32.97 -35.93 -1.37
N GLN A 10 32.66 -34.67 -1.29
CA GLN A 10 33.09 -33.82 -0.19
C GLN A 10 32.09 -33.96 0.95
N GLY A 11 32.33 -34.87 1.87
CA GLY A 11 31.76 -34.90 3.20
C GLY A 11 32.38 -33.81 4.07
N GLY A 12 32.09 -32.54 3.77
CA GLY A 12 32.36 -31.42 4.65
C GLY A 12 31.01 -30.85 5.02
N ALA A 13 30.68 -30.75 6.31
CA ALA A 13 29.54 -29.98 6.77
C ALA A 13 29.67 -28.58 6.16
N ALA A 14 28.82 -28.25 5.20
CA ALA A 14 28.81 -26.96 4.58
C ALA A 14 28.45 -25.94 5.67
N MET A 15 29.45 -25.18 6.11
CA MET A 15 29.19 -24.03 6.98
C MET A 15 28.33 -23.07 6.19
N SER A 16 27.09 -22.91 6.59
CA SER A 16 26.18 -21.93 5.94
C SER A 16 26.76 -20.53 6.13
N ALA A 17 26.86 -19.76 5.04
CA ALA A 17 27.35 -18.39 5.09
C ALA A 17 26.44 -17.48 5.97
N HIS A 18 25.20 -17.91 6.22
CA HIS A 18 24.24 -17.26 7.09
C HIS A 18 23.83 -18.22 8.21
N GLN A 19 24.05 -17.82 9.47
CA GLN A 19 23.71 -18.66 10.63
C GLN A 19 22.23 -19.05 10.66
N GLY A 20 21.31 -18.16 10.21
CA GLY A 20 19.88 -18.43 10.09
C GLY A 20 19.50 -19.55 9.09
N ALA A 21 20.43 -19.98 8.22
CA ALA A 21 20.25 -21.09 7.28
C ALA A 21 20.89 -22.40 7.77
N SER A 22 21.28 -22.47 9.05
CA SER A 22 21.92 -23.65 9.61
C SER A 22 20.91 -24.76 9.85
N HIS A 23 21.15 -25.94 9.31
CA HIS A 23 20.42 -27.19 9.60
C HIS A 23 21.04 -28.01 10.74
N THR A 24 22.19 -27.57 11.29
CA THR A 24 22.89 -28.25 12.36
C THR A 24 22.80 -27.56 13.71
N ASP A 25 22.37 -26.30 13.74
CA ASP A 25 22.12 -25.57 14.98
C ASP A 25 20.91 -26.15 15.71
N LEU A 26 21.08 -26.42 17.02
CA LEU A 26 20.02 -26.99 17.86
C LEU A 26 18.74 -26.15 17.94
N ALA A 27 18.86 -24.83 17.83
CA ALA A 27 17.71 -23.91 17.85
C ALA A 27 16.99 -23.81 16.51
N LEU A 28 17.65 -24.13 15.40
CA LEU A 28 17.13 -23.88 14.05
C LEU A 28 16.86 -25.16 13.25
N ARG A 29 17.40 -26.32 13.64
CA ARG A 29 17.30 -27.57 12.87
C ARG A 29 15.86 -28.02 12.62
N ASP A 30 14.97 -27.74 13.57
CA ASP A 30 13.55 -28.13 13.52
C ASP A 30 12.66 -27.02 12.93
N TRP A 31 13.24 -25.84 12.65
CA TRP A 31 12.54 -24.74 12.00
C TRP A 31 12.69 -24.84 10.49
N GLN A 32 11.73 -25.52 9.87
CA GLN A 32 11.68 -25.75 8.43
C GLN A 32 10.39 -25.12 7.84
N PRO A 33 10.38 -23.79 7.63
CA PRO A 33 9.22 -23.14 7.04
C PRO A 33 9.02 -23.61 5.60
N PHE A 34 7.77 -23.61 5.17
CA PHE A 34 7.42 -23.91 3.78
C PHE A 34 8.08 -22.86 2.86
N ALA A 35 8.75 -23.35 1.81
CA ALA A 35 9.41 -22.52 0.82
C ALA A 35 8.63 -22.59 -0.52
N GLY A 36 7.62 -21.77 -0.66
CA GLY A 36 6.83 -21.63 -1.88
C GLY A 36 6.97 -20.26 -2.51
N SER A 37 6.30 -20.03 -3.65
CA SER A 37 6.05 -18.68 -4.13
C SER A 37 5.05 -17.99 -3.21
N ALA A 38 5.03 -16.66 -3.20
CA ALA A 38 4.07 -15.90 -2.40
C ALA A 38 2.62 -16.32 -2.67
N ASP A 39 2.28 -16.57 -3.93
CA ASP A 39 0.94 -17.01 -4.34
C ASP A 39 0.62 -18.43 -3.84
N ALA A 40 1.61 -19.36 -3.91
CA ALA A 40 1.42 -20.72 -3.44
C ALA A 40 1.23 -20.83 -1.93
N ASP A 41 1.80 -19.88 -1.19
CA ASP A 41 1.74 -19.82 0.27
C ASP A 41 0.45 -19.10 0.73
N LEU A 42 0.13 -17.96 0.10
CA LEU A 42 -0.94 -17.07 0.53
C LEU A 42 -2.33 -17.47 0.00
N LEU A 43 -2.47 -17.77 -1.30
CA LEU A 43 -3.78 -17.92 -1.94
C LEU A 43 -4.68 -18.99 -1.32
N PRO A 44 -4.18 -20.17 -0.90
CA PRO A 44 -5.01 -21.19 -0.27
C PRO A 44 -5.61 -20.77 1.07
N GLU A 45 -4.98 -19.82 1.76
CA GLU A 45 -5.37 -19.40 3.11
C GLU A 45 -5.95 -17.98 3.16
N LEU A 46 -5.94 -17.24 2.04
CA LEU A 46 -6.29 -15.83 1.96
C LEU A 46 -7.68 -15.53 2.53
N ASP A 47 -8.70 -16.29 2.16
CA ASP A 47 -10.08 -16.11 2.64
C ASP A 47 -10.16 -16.24 4.17
N THR A 48 -9.45 -17.21 4.72
CA THR A 48 -9.41 -17.46 6.16
C THR A 48 -8.68 -16.34 6.89
N LEU A 49 -7.53 -15.90 6.36
CA LEU A 49 -6.73 -14.81 6.93
C LEU A 49 -7.52 -13.50 6.92
N THR A 50 -8.15 -13.16 5.80
CA THR A 50 -8.98 -11.95 5.67
C THR A 50 -10.17 -11.99 6.62
N SER A 51 -10.86 -13.13 6.74
CA SER A 51 -11.99 -13.28 7.66
C SER A 51 -11.58 -13.09 9.12
N ARG A 52 -10.44 -13.67 9.53
CA ARG A 52 -9.88 -13.51 10.88
C ARG A 52 -9.40 -12.08 11.14
N SER A 53 -8.74 -11.45 10.17
CA SER A 53 -8.32 -10.05 10.27
C SER A 53 -9.50 -9.11 10.47
N ARG A 54 -10.59 -9.31 9.72
CA ARG A 54 -11.84 -8.54 9.86
C ARG A 54 -12.51 -8.77 11.23
N ASP A 55 -12.46 -9.99 11.73
CA ASP A 55 -12.99 -10.30 13.06
C ASP A 55 -12.19 -9.61 14.15
N LEU A 56 -10.86 -9.68 14.11
CA LEU A 56 -9.97 -8.99 15.04
C LEU A 56 -10.18 -7.47 15.02
N ALA A 57 -10.27 -6.87 13.82
CA ALA A 57 -10.49 -5.43 13.68
C ALA A 57 -11.81 -4.96 14.29
N ARG A 58 -12.84 -5.83 14.36
CA ARG A 58 -14.15 -5.52 14.95
C ARG A 58 -14.26 -5.83 16.43
N ASN A 59 -13.66 -6.92 16.87
CA ASN A 59 -13.94 -7.54 18.17
C ASN A 59 -12.77 -7.43 19.17
N ASP A 60 -11.57 -7.09 18.69
CA ASP A 60 -10.39 -6.89 19.54
C ASP A 60 -10.06 -5.41 19.67
N GLY A 61 -10.20 -4.85 20.88
CA GLY A 61 -9.95 -3.43 21.13
C GLY A 61 -8.49 -3.02 20.96
N LEU A 62 -7.53 -3.92 21.16
CA LEU A 62 -6.11 -3.63 20.96
C LEU A 62 -5.80 -3.51 19.45
N MET A 63 -6.31 -4.44 18.65
CA MET A 63 -6.18 -4.40 17.20
C MET A 63 -6.88 -3.19 16.60
N ALA A 64 -8.11 -2.91 17.00
CA ALA A 64 -8.84 -1.72 16.54
C ALA A 64 -8.10 -0.43 16.90
N GLY A 65 -7.56 -0.32 18.12
CA GLY A 65 -6.74 0.80 18.57
C GLY A 65 -5.42 0.92 17.79
N GLY A 66 -4.76 -0.19 17.51
CA GLY A 66 -3.54 -0.23 16.68
C GLY A 66 -3.79 0.26 15.26
N ILE A 67 -4.86 -0.21 14.61
CA ILE A 67 -5.29 0.23 13.27
C ILE A 67 -5.58 1.74 13.27
N GLN A 68 -6.31 2.24 14.27
CA GLN A 68 -6.61 3.67 14.35
C GLN A 68 -5.35 4.50 14.56
N THR A 69 -4.46 4.08 15.47
CA THR A 69 -3.18 4.75 15.70
C THR A 69 -2.33 4.80 14.42
N HIS A 70 -2.32 3.72 13.65
CA HIS A 70 -1.60 3.67 12.38
C HIS A 70 -2.20 4.65 11.36
N ARG A 71 -3.51 4.68 11.20
CA ARG A 71 -4.21 5.65 10.34
C ARG A 71 -3.86 7.09 10.71
N ASP A 72 -3.93 7.42 11.98
CA ASP A 72 -3.67 8.78 12.48
C ASP A 72 -2.21 9.21 12.23
N ASN A 73 -1.25 8.29 12.34
CA ASN A 73 0.16 8.60 12.15
C ASN A 73 0.61 8.59 10.68
N VAL A 74 0.02 7.74 9.84
CA VAL A 74 0.42 7.61 8.43
C VAL A 74 -0.28 8.66 7.57
N VAL A 75 -1.59 8.80 7.71
CA VAL A 75 -2.36 9.77 6.90
C VAL A 75 -2.27 11.16 7.52
N GLY A 76 -2.31 11.24 8.85
CA GLY A 76 -2.31 12.50 9.58
C GLY A 76 -3.63 13.26 9.45
N ALA A 77 -3.57 14.56 9.75
CA ALA A 77 -4.77 15.40 9.82
C ALA A 77 -5.05 16.19 8.52
N VAL A 78 -4.10 16.28 7.61
CA VAL A 78 -4.22 17.13 6.41
C VAL A 78 -3.38 16.59 5.27
N LEU A 79 -4.01 16.44 4.10
CA LEU A 79 -3.31 16.21 2.83
C LEU A 79 -3.07 17.55 2.13
N ARG A 80 -1.85 17.84 1.73
CA ARG A 80 -1.49 19.07 1.03
C ARG A 80 -0.73 18.74 -0.24
N LEU A 81 -1.15 19.36 -1.34
CA LEU A 81 -0.36 19.41 -2.56
C LEU A 81 0.64 20.57 -2.46
N SER A 82 1.84 20.36 -2.95
CA SER A 82 2.83 21.42 -3.20
C SER A 82 3.23 21.32 -4.66
N ALA A 83 2.59 22.11 -5.50
CA ALA A 83 2.86 22.12 -6.93
C ALA A 83 4.12 22.94 -7.23
N LEU A 84 5.23 22.24 -7.52
CA LEU A 84 6.54 22.82 -7.81
C LEU A 84 6.97 22.46 -9.24
N PRO A 85 6.53 23.21 -10.27
CA PRO A 85 6.96 22.94 -11.64
C PRO A 85 8.42 23.30 -11.84
N ASP A 86 9.13 22.51 -12.64
CA ASP A 86 10.48 22.88 -13.07
C ASP A 86 10.42 24.05 -14.07
N TYR A 87 10.53 25.25 -13.55
CA TYR A 87 10.44 26.48 -14.32
C TYR A 87 11.53 26.60 -15.37
N ARG A 88 12.71 25.99 -15.15
CA ARG A 88 13.83 26.04 -16.10
C ARG A 88 13.52 25.22 -17.34
N LEU A 89 12.97 24.03 -17.16
CA LEU A 89 12.55 23.14 -18.26
C LEU A 89 11.40 23.75 -19.05
N LEU A 90 10.52 24.50 -18.39
CA LEU A 90 9.36 25.15 -19.01
C LEU A 90 9.68 26.51 -19.63
N GLY A 91 10.90 27.03 -19.43
CA GLY A 91 11.27 28.36 -19.88
C GLY A 91 10.54 29.50 -19.14
N TRP A 92 10.07 29.21 -17.93
CA TRP A 92 9.36 30.18 -17.08
C TRP A 92 10.30 30.94 -16.15
N THR A 93 9.82 32.07 -15.62
CA THR A 93 10.46 32.69 -14.48
C THR A 93 10.05 32.00 -13.18
N PRO A 94 10.85 32.11 -12.10
CA PRO A 94 10.47 31.58 -10.78
C PRO A 94 9.13 32.13 -10.27
N GLU A 95 8.80 33.38 -10.61
CA GLU A 95 7.55 34.04 -10.23
C GLU A 95 6.35 33.39 -10.95
N GLN A 96 6.47 33.13 -12.26
CA GLN A 96 5.45 32.45 -13.04
C GLN A 96 5.18 31.03 -12.51
N ALA A 97 6.24 30.29 -12.18
CA ALA A 97 6.13 28.97 -11.59
C ALA A 97 5.39 28.98 -10.25
N ARG A 98 5.70 29.97 -9.40
CA ARG A 98 5.04 30.14 -8.08
C ARG A 98 3.57 30.52 -8.24
N GLU A 99 3.25 31.45 -9.14
CA GLU A 99 1.87 31.84 -9.40
C GLU A 99 1.05 30.66 -9.91
N TRP A 100 1.58 29.89 -10.84
CA TRP A 100 0.94 28.68 -11.36
C TRP A 100 0.75 27.63 -10.25
N GLY A 101 1.79 27.37 -9.44
CA GLY A 101 1.73 26.45 -8.31
C GLY A 101 0.64 26.82 -7.32
N ASN A 102 0.53 28.09 -6.95
CA ASN A 102 -0.50 28.59 -6.05
C ASN A 102 -1.92 28.38 -6.62
N LYS A 103 -2.11 28.57 -7.94
CA LYS A 103 -3.40 28.28 -8.59
C LYS A 103 -3.74 26.80 -8.55
N VAL A 104 -2.76 25.92 -8.86
CA VAL A 104 -2.95 24.48 -8.81
C VAL A 104 -3.28 24.00 -7.40
N ASP A 105 -2.55 24.48 -6.39
CA ASP A 105 -2.82 24.16 -4.98
C ASP A 105 -4.23 24.61 -4.53
N ALA A 106 -4.66 25.79 -4.98
CA ALA A 106 -6.00 26.27 -4.66
C ALA A 106 -7.10 25.41 -5.31
N HIS A 107 -6.93 25.03 -6.58
CA HIS A 107 -7.85 24.14 -7.29
C HIS A 107 -7.86 22.74 -6.67
N PHE A 108 -6.70 22.19 -6.35
CA PHE A 108 -6.61 20.89 -5.69
C PHE A 108 -7.37 20.89 -4.36
N ARG A 109 -7.18 21.92 -3.53
CA ARG A 109 -7.90 22.03 -2.24
C ARG A 109 -9.41 22.10 -2.44
N SER A 110 -9.89 22.88 -3.42
CA SER A 110 -11.32 22.98 -3.67
C SER A 110 -11.98 21.66 -4.13
N TRP A 111 -11.17 20.73 -4.65
CA TRP A 111 -11.58 19.38 -5.02
C TRP A 111 -11.37 18.38 -3.87
N ALA A 112 -10.21 18.43 -3.22
CA ALA A 112 -9.78 17.45 -2.24
C ALA A 112 -10.44 17.61 -0.86
N ASP A 113 -10.67 18.88 -0.43
CA ASP A 113 -11.24 19.20 0.88
C ASP A 113 -12.80 19.15 0.87
N THR A 114 -13.38 18.68 -0.22
CA THR A 114 -14.82 18.53 -0.40
C THR A 114 -15.18 17.10 -0.82
N THR A 115 -16.44 16.72 -0.73
CA THR A 115 -16.91 15.40 -1.20
C THR A 115 -16.97 15.30 -2.74
N ASP A 116 -16.54 16.32 -3.46
CA ASP A 116 -16.49 16.30 -4.92
C ASP A 116 -15.45 15.35 -5.49
N CYS A 117 -14.40 15.04 -4.72
CA CYS A 117 -13.42 14.05 -5.10
C CYS A 117 -13.95 12.61 -5.02
N ASP A 118 -15.01 12.35 -4.27
CA ASP A 118 -15.57 11.01 -4.07
C ASP A 118 -16.69 10.70 -5.08
N ALA A 119 -16.61 9.51 -5.68
CA ALA A 119 -17.67 9.02 -6.58
C ALA A 119 -18.99 8.81 -5.84
N ALA A 120 -18.97 8.44 -4.56
CA ALA A 120 -20.13 8.26 -3.71
C ALA A 120 -20.60 9.55 -3.01
N ARG A 121 -19.82 10.64 -3.02
CA ARG A 121 -20.07 11.88 -2.28
C ARG A 121 -20.20 11.72 -0.77
N THR A 122 -19.45 10.86 -0.19
CA THR A 122 -19.50 10.58 1.26
C THR A 122 -18.30 11.14 2.01
N LEU A 123 -17.12 11.14 1.38
CA LEU A 123 -15.86 11.49 2.01
C LEU A 123 -15.11 12.54 1.18
N ASP A 124 -14.26 13.31 1.84
CA ASP A 124 -13.20 14.09 1.22
C ASP A 124 -11.98 13.21 0.88
N LEU A 125 -10.96 13.76 0.26
CA LEU A 125 -9.79 13.00 -0.13
C LEU A 125 -9.03 12.41 1.08
N LEU A 126 -9.00 13.12 2.20
CA LEU A 126 -8.41 12.63 3.44
C LEU A 126 -9.16 11.39 3.92
N GLY A 127 -10.48 11.46 3.98
CA GLY A 127 -11.35 10.34 4.37
C GLY A 127 -11.21 9.13 3.44
N LEU A 128 -11.11 9.35 2.12
CA LEU A 128 -10.85 8.28 1.15
C LEU A 128 -9.49 7.63 1.37
N THR A 129 -8.46 8.42 1.73
CA THR A 129 -7.10 7.90 2.02
C THR A 129 -7.11 7.07 3.30
N VAL A 130 -7.79 7.53 4.36
CA VAL A 130 -7.98 6.77 5.60
C VAL A 130 -8.75 5.47 5.35
N LEU A 131 -9.79 5.52 4.50
CA LEU A 131 -10.55 4.33 4.11
C LEU A 131 -9.68 3.32 3.37
N ALA A 132 -8.91 3.77 2.37
CA ALA A 132 -8.01 2.92 1.59
C ALA A 132 -6.93 2.27 2.48
N LEU A 133 -6.24 3.05 3.33
CA LEU A 133 -5.26 2.51 4.28
C LEU A 133 -5.87 1.49 5.23
N GLY A 134 -7.10 1.76 5.71
CA GLY A 134 -7.81 0.80 6.55
C GLY A 134 -8.17 -0.50 5.83
N GLY A 135 -8.56 -0.41 4.56
CA GLY A 135 -8.80 -1.57 3.70
C GLY A 135 -7.53 -2.41 3.51
N GLU A 136 -6.41 -1.75 3.19
CA GLU A 136 -5.10 -2.40 3.06
C GLU A 136 -4.69 -3.13 4.35
N MET A 137 -4.79 -2.49 5.50
CA MET A 137 -4.42 -3.10 6.77
C MET A 137 -5.27 -4.31 7.16
N ILE A 138 -6.55 -4.31 6.81
CA ILE A 138 -7.51 -5.33 7.23
C ILE A 138 -7.61 -6.45 6.19
N ASN A 139 -7.60 -6.11 4.90
CA ASN A 139 -7.84 -7.04 3.79
C ASN A 139 -6.58 -7.38 2.99
N GLY A 140 -5.46 -6.66 3.21
CA GLY A 140 -4.19 -6.84 2.51
C GLY A 140 -3.98 -5.88 1.34
N ASP A 141 -5.05 -5.31 0.77
CA ASP A 141 -4.97 -4.32 -0.29
C ASP A 141 -6.19 -3.39 -0.31
N ALA A 142 -6.10 -2.33 -1.13
CA ALA A 142 -7.20 -1.45 -1.46
C ALA A 142 -7.06 -0.95 -2.89
N VAL A 143 -8.16 -0.85 -3.62
CA VAL A 143 -8.16 -0.40 -5.00
C VAL A 143 -8.85 0.95 -5.11
N ALA A 144 -8.15 1.96 -5.62
CA ALA A 144 -8.70 3.28 -5.92
C ALA A 144 -8.86 3.44 -7.43
N ILE A 145 -10.10 3.66 -7.89
CA ILE A 145 -10.42 3.79 -9.30
C ILE A 145 -10.78 5.24 -9.60
N PRO A 146 -9.98 5.97 -10.40
CA PRO A 146 -10.40 7.26 -10.91
C PRO A 146 -11.51 7.09 -11.95
N LYS A 147 -12.59 7.88 -11.80
CA LYS A 147 -13.75 7.87 -12.67
C LYS A 147 -13.99 9.27 -13.24
N TRP A 148 -14.45 9.35 -14.46
CA TRP A 148 -14.96 10.58 -15.07
C TRP A 148 -16.46 10.64 -14.89
N LEU A 149 -16.92 11.42 -13.91
CA LEU A 149 -18.33 11.54 -13.52
C LEU A 149 -18.70 13.03 -13.39
N PRO A 150 -19.00 13.74 -14.49
CA PRO A 150 -19.43 15.12 -14.44
C PRO A 150 -20.79 15.25 -13.73
N ARG A 151 -20.95 16.33 -12.95
CA ARG A 151 -22.18 16.66 -12.24
C ARG A 151 -22.53 18.14 -12.44
N PRO A 152 -23.82 18.49 -12.58
CA PRO A 152 -24.24 19.88 -12.87
C PRO A 152 -23.85 20.87 -11.76
N ASP A 153 -23.74 20.40 -10.52
CA ASP A 153 -23.48 21.18 -9.32
C ASP A 153 -22.01 21.20 -8.89
N SER A 154 -21.09 20.65 -9.71
CA SER A 154 -19.67 20.59 -9.40
C SER A 154 -18.83 20.93 -10.63
N PRO A 155 -17.80 21.79 -10.49
CA PRO A 155 -16.87 22.07 -11.57
C PRO A 155 -15.93 20.91 -11.88
N TRP A 156 -15.90 19.88 -11.03
CA TRP A 156 -15.00 18.75 -11.13
C TRP A 156 -15.70 17.53 -11.71
N ALA A 157 -15.04 16.85 -12.64
CA ALA A 157 -15.53 15.59 -13.22
C ALA A 157 -14.73 14.37 -12.75
N THR A 158 -13.46 14.57 -12.35
CA THR A 158 -12.62 13.50 -11.82
C THR A 158 -13.06 13.13 -10.41
N ARG A 159 -13.38 11.85 -10.19
CA ARG A 159 -13.83 11.29 -8.92
C ARG A 159 -13.05 10.03 -8.61
N ILE A 160 -12.88 9.74 -7.34
CA ILE A 160 -12.22 8.50 -6.88
C ILE A 160 -13.29 7.58 -6.29
N SER A 161 -13.22 6.31 -6.63
CA SER A 161 -14.00 5.25 -6.00
C SER A 161 -13.02 4.28 -5.34
N VAL A 162 -13.05 4.21 -4.02
CA VAL A 162 -12.30 3.17 -3.28
C VAL A 162 -13.17 1.95 -3.18
N ILE A 163 -12.63 0.80 -3.52
CA ILE A 163 -13.29 -0.51 -3.43
C ILE A 163 -12.43 -1.48 -2.62
N GLU A 164 -13.10 -2.37 -1.92
CA GLU A 164 -12.45 -3.47 -1.21
C GLU A 164 -11.95 -4.53 -2.22
N ALA A 165 -10.87 -5.22 -1.86
CA ALA A 165 -10.18 -6.18 -2.72
C ALA A 165 -11.01 -7.40 -3.12
N ASP A 166 -11.99 -7.76 -2.31
CA ASP A 166 -12.82 -8.96 -2.50
C ASP A 166 -14.14 -8.69 -3.25
N ARG A 167 -14.21 -7.57 -4.00
CA ARG A 167 -15.38 -7.19 -4.82
C ARG A 167 -15.08 -7.13 -6.30
#